data_d39c420770d2edc22bf82d529ad81b30
#
_entry.id   d39c420770d2edc22bf82d529ad81b30
#
_cell.length_a   1.000
_cell.length_b   1.000
_cell.length_c   1.000
_cell.angle_alpha   90.00
_cell.angle_beta   90.00
_cell.angle_gamma   90.00
#
_symmetry.space_group_name_H-M   'P 1'
#
loop_
_entity.id
_entity.type
_entity.pdbx_description
1 polymer ?
#
loop_
_entity_poly.entity_id
_entity_poly.type
_entity_poly.pdbx_seq_one_letter_code
_entity_poly.pdbx_strand_id
1 'polypeptide(L)'
;MRVAILGVGGLGRTLASELRGDPRVTSLLLIDLFGERARVLTGIRGRVAIEAKQLNVENRIALTKAIAGSDLVINTTLPKYNVGIMQAALEVRANYLDPSAAGSREAGGLAGIFEQLAMGEAFKAAGLTALVSMGLDPGISNVMARTAAERLDTVDAIRIRSGSVAALPGYTSFPLYSREVFLSDVLTPPTVWLDGALQHRPPLSEPEEYPFPPPVGPQRAYLISHEEVKTLPKYLGRPIGRVDFKYVLEPHLVQAILSLDKLGLLADAHLIRVGNQMVSFRRAFLAAFPEPSALVLPLDGAESLSVEVEGQTGGKRVVHRGDVTLTHQEANRRRSTTAASYLGAVGVAIGTVLIADRATPGPGVHPAETLDPARVFKEWAARALPMAWSERVLAG
;
A
#
# COMPACT_ATOMS: atom_id res chain seq x y z
N MET A 1 -14.59 17.80 6.07
CA MET A 1 -14.93 16.87 4.98
C MET A 1 -15.73 15.69 5.53
N ARG A 2 -16.70 15.22 4.78
CA ARG A 2 -17.38 13.93 4.96
C ARG A 2 -16.58 12.87 4.19
N VAL A 3 -16.06 11.86 4.91
CA VAL A 3 -15.18 10.84 4.33
C VAL A 3 -15.87 9.48 4.38
N ALA A 4 -15.97 8.80 3.25
CA ALA A 4 -16.39 7.40 3.17
C ALA A 4 -15.15 6.50 3.09
N ILE A 5 -15.04 5.53 4.00
CA ILE A 5 -13.98 4.51 4.02
C ILE A 5 -14.62 3.18 3.64
N LEU A 6 -14.16 2.61 2.54
CA LEU A 6 -14.62 1.33 2.01
C LEU A 6 -13.60 0.24 2.39
N GLY A 7 -14.03 -0.75 3.15
CA GLY A 7 -13.16 -1.77 3.75
C GLY A 7 -12.68 -1.38 5.14
N VAL A 8 -13.17 -2.05 6.17
CA VAL A 8 -12.82 -1.81 7.59
C VAL A 8 -12.00 -2.99 8.14
N GLY A 9 -11.02 -3.43 7.36
CA GLY A 9 -9.98 -4.37 7.76
C GLY A 9 -8.95 -3.73 8.69
N GLY A 10 -7.77 -4.33 8.82
CA GLY A 10 -6.69 -3.79 9.67
C GLY A 10 -6.34 -2.35 9.37
N LEU A 11 -6.05 -2.04 8.08
CA LEU A 11 -5.71 -0.70 7.63
C LEU A 11 -6.90 0.26 7.75
N GLY A 12 -8.08 -0.10 7.22
CA GLY A 12 -9.25 0.81 7.21
C GLY A 12 -9.76 1.16 8.59
N ARG A 13 -9.73 0.22 9.55
CA ARG A 13 -10.06 0.48 10.95
C ARG A 13 -9.07 1.44 11.60
N THR A 14 -7.78 1.23 11.33
CA THR A 14 -6.71 2.09 11.84
C THR A 14 -6.83 3.50 11.26
N LEU A 15 -7.08 3.62 9.96
CA LEU A 15 -7.34 4.88 9.27
C LEU A 15 -8.54 5.63 9.87
N ALA A 16 -9.65 4.95 10.09
CA ALA A 16 -10.82 5.56 10.70
C ALA A 16 -10.51 6.10 12.12
N SER A 17 -9.69 5.38 12.89
CA SER A 17 -9.21 5.82 14.20
C SER A 17 -8.29 7.05 14.11
N GLU A 18 -7.42 7.13 13.09
CA GLU A 18 -6.56 8.31 12.83
C GLU A 18 -7.42 9.53 12.44
N LEU A 19 -8.29 9.38 11.45
CA LEU A 19 -9.08 10.49 10.90
C LEU A 19 -10.13 11.02 11.87
N ARG A 20 -10.57 10.23 12.83
CA ARG A 20 -11.52 10.63 13.87
C ARG A 20 -11.01 11.79 14.73
N GLY A 21 -9.69 11.92 14.89
CA GLY A 21 -9.06 13.03 15.63
C GLY A 21 -8.75 14.25 14.74
N ASP A 22 -8.79 14.13 13.43
CA ASP A 22 -8.38 15.19 12.51
C ASP A 22 -9.46 16.31 12.41
N PRO A 23 -9.11 17.59 12.63
CA PRO A 23 -10.04 18.70 12.56
C PRO A 23 -10.68 18.93 11.19
N ARG A 24 -10.10 18.43 10.13
CA ARG A 24 -10.59 18.54 8.76
C ARG A 24 -11.76 17.58 8.47
N VAL A 25 -11.86 16.49 9.25
CA VAL A 25 -12.91 15.48 9.09
C VAL A 25 -14.11 15.82 9.98
N THR A 26 -15.29 15.88 9.40
CA THR A 26 -16.56 16.20 10.09
C THR A 26 -17.41 14.97 10.33
N SER A 27 -17.36 13.98 9.42
CA SER A 27 -18.04 12.69 9.59
C SER A 27 -17.32 11.58 8.84
N LEU A 28 -17.47 10.35 9.32
CA LEU A 28 -16.98 9.13 8.70
C LEU A 28 -18.16 8.21 8.37
N LEU A 29 -18.22 7.74 7.13
CA LEU A 29 -19.06 6.63 6.69
C LEU A 29 -18.18 5.42 6.50
N LEU A 30 -18.38 4.37 7.30
CA LEU A 30 -17.62 3.13 7.22
C LEU A 30 -18.45 2.07 6.49
N ILE A 31 -17.93 1.53 5.41
CA ILE A 31 -18.60 0.50 4.59
C ILE A 31 -17.73 -0.76 4.55
N ASP A 32 -18.32 -1.90 4.90
CA ASP A 32 -17.66 -3.20 4.78
C ASP A 32 -18.66 -4.28 4.34
N LEU A 33 -18.16 -5.34 3.71
CA LEU A 33 -18.95 -6.51 3.38
C LEU A 33 -19.49 -7.19 4.66
N PHE A 34 -18.71 -7.13 5.75
CA PHE A 34 -19.07 -7.65 7.05
C PHE A 34 -19.50 -6.49 7.99
N GLY A 35 -20.79 -6.37 8.23
CA GLY A 35 -21.36 -5.25 8.96
C GLY A 35 -20.82 -5.06 10.38
N GLU A 36 -20.38 -6.13 11.05
CA GLU A 36 -19.73 -6.09 12.36
C GLU A 36 -18.40 -5.33 12.31
N ARG A 37 -17.59 -5.48 11.25
CA ARG A 37 -16.35 -4.72 11.09
C ARG A 37 -16.61 -3.22 11.00
N ALA A 38 -17.61 -2.82 10.20
CA ALA A 38 -17.96 -1.41 10.07
C ALA A 38 -18.47 -0.81 11.40
N ARG A 39 -19.16 -1.58 12.24
CA ARG A 39 -19.73 -1.11 13.50
C ARG A 39 -18.75 -0.95 14.66
N VAL A 40 -17.54 -1.52 14.56
CA VAL A 40 -16.56 -1.51 15.68
C VAL A 40 -16.26 -0.12 16.22
N LEU A 41 -16.34 0.93 15.41
CA LEU A 41 -16.03 2.29 15.82
C LEU A 41 -17.25 3.17 16.10
N THR A 42 -18.49 2.72 15.81
CA THR A 42 -19.69 3.56 15.90
C THR A 42 -20.10 3.90 17.33
N GLY A 43 -19.81 3.02 18.30
CA GLY A 43 -20.13 3.22 19.72
C GLY A 43 -19.17 4.14 20.48
N ILE A 44 -18.10 4.58 19.83
CA ILE A 44 -17.06 5.38 20.50
C ILE A 44 -17.42 6.87 20.41
N ARG A 45 -17.69 7.52 21.55
CA ARG A 45 -17.96 8.96 21.60
C ARG A 45 -16.75 9.76 21.08
N GLY A 46 -17.00 10.81 20.31
CA GLY A 46 -15.98 11.68 19.77
C GLY A 46 -16.59 12.84 18.99
N ARG A 47 -15.73 13.74 18.51
CA ARG A 47 -16.12 14.92 17.73
C ARG A 47 -16.70 14.57 16.36
N VAL A 48 -16.19 13.51 15.74
CA VAL A 48 -16.56 13.06 14.41
C VAL A 48 -17.70 12.04 14.53
N ALA A 49 -18.82 12.30 13.84
CA ALA A 49 -19.91 11.33 13.72
C ALA A 49 -19.48 10.15 12.83
N ILE A 50 -19.76 8.92 13.28
CA ILE A 50 -19.43 7.71 12.56
C ILE A 50 -20.70 6.93 12.23
N GLU A 51 -20.94 6.74 10.95
CA GLU A 51 -22.01 5.88 10.43
C GLU A 51 -21.38 4.59 9.86
N ALA A 52 -22.07 3.44 10.02
CA ALA A 52 -21.63 2.17 9.48
C ALA A 52 -22.71 1.56 8.58
N LYS A 53 -22.27 1.04 7.42
CA LYS A 53 -23.14 0.33 6.48
C LYS A 53 -22.50 -0.99 6.07
N GLN A 54 -23.32 -2.05 6.03
CA GLN A 54 -22.95 -3.30 5.40
C GLN A 54 -23.29 -3.23 3.91
N LEU A 55 -22.28 -3.42 3.04
CA LEU A 55 -22.49 -3.34 1.60
C LEU A 55 -21.36 -4.06 0.86
N ASN A 56 -21.70 -4.78 -0.22
CA ASN A 56 -20.73 -5.27 -1.19
C ASN A 56 -20.43 -4.15 -2.20
N VAL A 57 -19.17 -3.72 -2.30
CA VAL A 57 -18.73 -2.64 -3.22
C VAL A 57 -18.91 -3.00 -4.69
N GLU A 58 -19.08 -4.27 -5.03
CA GLU A 58 -19.41 -4.73 -6.39
C GLU A 58 -20.83 -4.31 -6.82
N ASN A 59 -21.73 -4.08 -5.86
CA ASN A 59 -23.05 -3.53 -6.16
C ASN A 59 -22.93 -2.02 -6.40
N ARG A 60 -22.62 -1.67 -7.64
CA ARG A 60 -22.39 -0.29 -8.09
C ARG A 60 -23.49 0.68 -7.71
N ILE A 61 -24.76 0.30 -7.94
CA ILE A 61 -25.92 1.16 -7.66
C ILE A 61 -26.03 1.43 -6.17
N ALA A 62 -25.92 0.39 -5.34
CA ALA A 62 -25.98 0.54 -3.90
C ALA A 62 -24.79 1.33 -3.35
N LEU A 63 -23.59 1.14 -3.92
CA LEU A 63 -22.38 1.87 -3.55
C LEU A 63 -22.53 3.37 -3.83
N THR A 64 -22.88 3.75 -5.07
CA THR A 64 -23.08 5.16 -5.48
C THR A 64 -24.11 5.85 -4.57
N LYS A 65 -25.24 5.17 -4.28
CA LYS A 65 -26.25 5.70 -3.37
C LYS A 65 -25.71 5.85 -1.93
N ALA A 66 -24.89 4.90 -1.47
CA ALA A 66 -24.38 4.93 -0.08
C ALA A 66 -23.36 6.05 0.13
N ILE A 67 -22.47 6.30 -0.84
CA ILE A 67 -21.41 7.33 -0.75
C ILE A 67 -21.86 8.71 -1.21
N ALA A 68 -23.13 8.87 -1.64
CA ALA A 68 -23.64 10.15 -2.07
C ALA A 68 -23.48 11.23 -0.98
N GLY A 69 -22.96 12.38 -1.39
CA GLY A 69 -22.66 13.50 -0.49
C GLY A 69 -21.37 13.35 0.31
N SER A 70 -20.54 12.33 0.09
CA SER A 70 -19.16 12.32 0.59
C SER A 70 -18.29 13.31 -0.20
N ASP A 71 -17.35 13.95 0.49
CA ASP A 71 -16.36 14.85 -0.12
C ASP A 71 -15.13 14.04 -0.60
N LEU A 72 -14.87 12.90 0.07
CA LEU A 72 -13.76 11.99 -0.23
C LEU A 72 -14.22 10.54 -0.05
N VAL A 73 -13.90 9.70 -1.01
CA VAL A 73 -14.07 8.24 -0.96
C VAL A 73 -12.69 7.60 -0.87
N ILE A 74 -12.45 6.82 0.18
CA ILE A 74 -11.20 6.11 0.39
C ILE A 74 -11.46 4.62 0.22
N ASN A 75 -10.74 3.98 -0.71
CA ASN A 75 -10.80 2.54 -0.88
C ASN A 75 -9.68 1.85 -0.10
N THR A 76 -10.03 1.11 0.93
CA THR A 76 -9.14 0.19 1.66
C THR A 76 -9.65 -1.26 1.59
N THR A 77 -10.46 -1.56 0.56
CA THR A 77 -10.83 -2.91 0.15
C THR A 77 -9.76 -3.51 -0.77
N LEU A 78 -10.07 -4.57 -1.50
CA LEU A 78 -9.13 -5.15 -2.45
C LEU A 78 -8.90 -4.19 -3.64
N PRO A 79 -7.65 -4.01 -4.08
CA PRO A 79 -7.29 -3.07 -5.16
C PRO A 79 -7.98 -3.35 -6.50
N LYS A 80 -8.42 -4.58 -6.76
CA LYS A 80 -9.20 -4.93 -7.97
C LYS A 80 -10.50 -4.14 -8.13
N TYR A 81 -10.99 -3.51 -7.06
CA TYR A 81 -12.19 -2.68 -7.07
C TYR A 81 -11.91 -1.19 -7.31
N ASN A 82 -10.64 -0.76 -7.35
CA ASN A 82 -10.25 0.65 -7.44
C ASN A 82 -10.97 1.39 -8.57
N VAL A 83 -10.86 0.90 -9.80
CA VAL A 83 -11.44 1.55 -10.99
C VAL A 83 -12.96 1.69 -10.84
N GLY A 84 -13.66 0.65 -10.40
CA GLY A 84 -15.11 0.69 -10.17
C GLY A 84 -15.51 1.71 -9.10
N ILE A 85 -14.73 1.80 -8.02
CA ILE A 85 -14.97 2.76 -6.93
C ILE A 85 -14.62 4.19 -7.36
N MET A 86 -13.53 4.39 -8.14
CA MET A 86 -13.19 5.70 -8.74
C MET A 86 -14.32 6.22 -9.62
N GLN A 87 -14.92 5.36 -10.44
CA GLN A 87 -16.07 5.72 -11.25
C GLN A 87 -17.28 6.11 -10.38
N ALA A 88 -17.55 5.37 -9.27
CA ALA A 88 -18.62 5.74 -8.33
C ALA A 88 -18.34 7.08 -7.64
N ALA A 89 -17.08 7.36 -7.28
CA ALA A 89 -16.66 8.64 -6.72
C ALA A 89 -16.91 9.80 -7.71
N LEU A 90 -16.57 9.60 -8.99
CA LEU A 90 -16.87 10.59 -10.05
C LEU A 90 -18.39 10.88 -10.17
N GLU A 91 -19.22 9.84 -10.14
CA GLU A 91 -20.69 9.99 -10.22
C GLU A 91 -21.26 10.83 -9.08
N VAL A 92 -20.74 10.67 -7.87
CA VAL A 92 -21.19 11.44 -6.68
C VAL A 92 -20.39 12.74 -6.47
N ARG A 93 -19.46 13.07 -7.39
CA ARG A 93 -18.58 14.24 -7.33
C ARG A 93 -17.71 14.29 -6.07
N ALA A 94 -17.17 13.17 -5.67
CA ALA A 94 -16.23 13.04 -4.56
C ALA A 94 -14.78 12.87 -5.04
N ASN A 95 -13.82 13.37 -4.27
CA ASN A 95 -12.41 13.01 -4.44
C ASN A 95 -12.20 11.52 -4.12
N TYR A 96 -11.08 10.99 -4.54
CA TYR A 96 -10.75 9.57 -4.34
C TYR A 96 -9.35 9.39 -3.74
N LEU A 97 -9.18 8.31 -2.97
CA LEU A 97 -7.89 7.92 -2.41
C LEU A 97 -7.82 6.40 -2.21
N ASP A 98 -6.69 5.78 -2.51
CA ASP A 98 -6.39 4.39 -2.15
C ASP A 98 -4.92 4.21 -1.71
N PRO A 99 -4.61 3.15 -0.92
CA PRO A 99 -3.25 2.84 -0.50
C PRO A 99 -2.43 2.08 -1.53
N SER A 100 -3.04 1.40 -2.51
CA SER A 100 -2.34 0.51 -3.44
C SER A 100 -3.18 0.16 -4.66
N ALA A 101 -2.52 -0.22 -5.75
CA ALA A 101 -3.16 -0.77 -6.94
C ALA A 101 -2.81 -2.25 -7.11
N ALA A 102 -3.67 -3.03 -7.76
CA ALA A 102 -3.38 -4.43 -8.06
C ALA A 102 -2.67 -4.58 -9.40
N GLY A 103 -1.66 -5.44 -9.44
CA GLY A 103 -1.25 -6.04 -10.70
C GLY A 103 -2.26 -7.11 -11.13
N SER A 104 -2.46 -7.29 -12.43
CA SER A 104 -3.15 -8.47 -12.97
C SER A 104 -2.12 -9.45 -13.50
N ARG A 105 -2.20 -10.71 -13.06
CA ARG A 105 -1.36 -11.78 -13.59
C ARG A 105 -1.57 -11.98 -15.09
N GLU A 106 -2.82 -11.87 -15.55
CA GLU A 106 -3.19 -12.00 -16.96
C GLU A 106 -2.64 -10.86 -17.83
N ALA A 107 -2.57 -9.65 -17.28
CA ALA A 107 -1.95 -8.50 -17.93
C ALA A 107 -0.43 -8.38 -17.63
N GLY A 108 0.22 -9.45 -17.18
CA GLY A 108 1.63 -9.45 -16.85
C GLY A 108 2.01 -8.45 -15.75
N GLY A 109 1.11 -8.15 -14.81
CA GLY A 109 1.35 -7.19 -13.74
C GLY A 109 1.22 -5.72 -14.14
N LEU A 110 0.88 -5.39 -15.39
CA LEU A 110 0.82 -4.01 -15.89
C LEU A 110 -0.52 -3.32 -15.66
N ALA A 111 -1.61 -4.07 -15.41
CA ALA A 111 -2.91 -3.50 -15.11
C ALA A 111 -2.94 -2.79 -13.74
N GLY A 112 -4.07 -2.22 -13.42
CA GLY A 112 -4.32 -1.59 -12.12
C GLY A 112 -3.91 -0.14 -12.09
N ILE A 113 -2.65 0.18 -11.76
CA ILE A 113 -2.22 1.57 -11.65
C ILE A 113 -2.37 2.34 -12.97
N PHE A 114 -2.11 1.70 -14.11
CA PHE A 114 -2.27 2.37 -15.41
C PHE A 114 -3.74 2.62 -15.76
N GLU A 115 -4.65 1.72 -15.37
CA GLU A 115 -6.09 1.90 -15.56
C GLU A 115 -6.61 3.06 -14.70
N GLN A 116 -6.12 3.19 -13.46
CA GLN A 116 -6.45 4.31 -12.60
C GLN A 116 -5.93 5.63 -13.16
N LEU A 117 -4.67 5.69 -13.60
CA LEU A 117 -4.04 6.87 -14.19
C LEU A 117 -4.74 7.31 -15.49
N ALA A 118 -5.29 6.37 -16.26
CA ALA A 118 -6.06 6.66 -17.47
C ALA A 118 -7.36 7.44 -17.19
N MET A 119 -7.86 7.46 -15.95
CA MET A 119 -9.02 8.26 -15.54
C MET A 119 -8.66 9.74 -15.27
N GLY A 120 -7.41 10.15 -15.46
CA GLY A 120 -6.92 11.48 -15.15
C GLY A 120 -7.74 12.60 -15.76
N GLU A 121 -8.07 12.52 -17.07
CA GLU A 121 -8.86 13.54 -17.75
C GLU A 121 -10.31 13.60 -17.23
N ALA A 122 -10.91 12.47 -16.84
CA ALA A 122 -12.25 12.46 -16.27
C ALA A 122 -12.29 13.16 -14.90
N PHE A 123 -11.32 12.88 -14.02
CA PHE A 123 -11.19 13.58 -12.73
C PHE A 123 -10.90 15.06 -12.92
N LYS A 124 -10.02 15.42 -13.85
CA LYS A 124 -9.69 16.80 -14.19
C LYS A 124 -10.89 17.58 -14.68
N ALA A 125 -11.65 17.02 -15.62
CA ALA A 125 -12.89 17.63 -16.15
C ALA A 125 -13.97 17.81 -15.06
N ALA A 126 -14.03 16.89 -14.09
CA ALA A 126 -14.93 16.99 -12.95
C ALA A 126 -14.45 17.99 -11.87
N GLY A 127 -13.23 18.53 -11.96
CA GLY A 127 -12.62 19.37 -10.93
C GLY A 127 -12.28 18.60 -9.65
N LEU A 128 -12.07 17.27 -9.75
CA LEU A 128 -11.82 16.36 -8.65
C LEU A 128 -10.39 15.84 -8.67
N THR A 129 -9.90 15.46 -7.49
CA THR A 129 -8.58 14.88 -7.30
C THR A 129 -8.70 13.42 -6.86
N ALA A 130 -7.93 12.54 -7.49
CA ALA A 130 -7.66 11.19 -7.01
C ALA A 130 -6.18 11.06 -6.66
N LEU A 131 -5.87 10.65 -5.42
CA LEU A 131 -4.55 10.18 -5.04
C LEU A 131 -4.56 8.65 -5.06
N VAL A 132 -3.71 8.07 -5.86
CA VAL A 132 -3.63 6.62 -6.01
C VAL A 132 -2.33 6.10 -5.41
N SER A 133 -2.38 4.90 -4.82
CA SER A 133 -1.20 4.25 -4.23
C SER A 133 -0.51 5.13 -3.17
N MET A 134 -1.30 5.63 -2.19
CA MET A 134 -0.83 6.52 -1.12
C MET A 134 -0.86 5.82 0.24
N GLY A 135 -0.17 4.67 0.35
CA GLY A 135 0.07 3.92 1.58
C GLY A 135 1.46 4.20 2.17
N LEU A 136 2.09 3.15 2.70
CA LEU A 136 3.51 3.17 3.09
C LEU A 136 4.38 2.88 1.86
N ASP A 137 4.19 1.72 1.29
CA ASP A 137 4.75 1.17 0.06
C ASP A 137 3.61 0.45 -0.70
N PRO A 138 3.14 1.06 -1.79
CA PRO A 138 3.47 2.37 -2.34
C PRO A 138 2.94 3.55 -1.50
N GLY A 139 3.55 4.72 -1.72
CA GLY A 139 3.12 5.98 -1.13
C GLY A 139 4.26 6.75 -0.50
N ILE A 140 4.53 6.54 0.78
CA ILE A 140 5.68 7.18 1.47
C ILE A 140 6.99 6.77 0.81
N SER A 141 7.14 5.53 0.35
CA SER A 141 8.28 5.05 -0.44
C SER A 141 8.56 5.91 -1.67
N ASN A 142 7.50 6.25 -2.43
CA ASN A 142 7.59 7.09 -3.62
C ASN A 142 8.10 8.50 -3.29
N VAL A 143 7.56 9.10 -2.21
CA VAL A 143 7.97 10.44 -1.76
C VAL A 143 9.42 10.43 -1.24
N MET A 144 9.83 9.36 -0.55
CA MET A 144 11.22 9.16 -0.13
C MET A 144 12.15 9.03 -1.33
N ALA A 145 11.77 8.23 -2.34
CA ALA A 145 12.55 8.06 -3.57
C ALA A 145 12.73 9.38 -4.32
N ARG A 146 11.65 10.16 -4.47
CA ARG A 146 11.71 11.50 -5.04
C ARG A 146 12.65 12.43 -4.27
N THR A 147 12.52 12.45 -2.95
CA THR A 147 13.35 13.33 -2.09
C THR A 147 14.84 12.99 -2.21
N ALA A 148 15.19 11.73 -2.29
CA ALA A 148 16.56 11.29 -2.49
C ALA A 148 17.05 11.62 -3.91
N ALA A 149 16.19 11.37 -4.94
CA ALA A 149 16.53 11.66 -6.33
C ALA A 149 16.75 13.16 -6.59
N GLU A 150 16.01 14.06 -5.94
CA GLU A 150 16.17 15.51 -6.07
C GLU A 150 17.51 16.03 -5.55
N ARG A 151 18.25 15.23 -4.75
CA ARG A 151 19.61 15.57 -4.25
C ARG A 151 20.73 15.14 -5.20
N LEU A 152 20.40 14.50 -6.31
CA LEU A 152 21.35 13.92 -7.25
C LEU A 152 21.28 14.62 -8.60
N ASP A 153 22.44 14.73 -9.27
CA ASP A 153 22.54 15.22 -10.65
C ASP A 153 22.01 14.17 -11.63
N THR A 154 22.37 12.88 -11.41
CA THR A 154 21.88 11.72 -12.17
C THR A 154 21.34 10.65 -11.22
N VAL A 155 20.43 9.81 -11.70
CA VAL A 155 19.86 8.68 -10.94
C VAL A 155 20.17 7.39 -11.69
N ASP A 156 21.05 6.58 -11.12
CA ASP A 156 21.43 5.29 -11.68
C ASP A 156 20.45 4.19 -11.27
N ALA A 157 20.05 4.15 -10.00
CA ALA A 157 19.12 3.15 -9.49
C ALA A 157 18.27 3.66 -8.32
N ILE A 158 17.03 3.19 -8.25
CA ILE A 158 16.14 3.29 -7.09
C ILE A 158 15.82 1.88 -6.63
N ARG A 159 16.15 1.56 -5.38
CA ARG A 159 15.90 0.26 -4.76
C ARG A 159 14.98 0.46 -3.56
N ILE A 160 13.81 -0.16 -3.60
CA ILE A 160 12.85 -0.13 -2.49
C ILE A 160 12.82 -1.50 -1.86
N ARG A 161 13.03 -1.55 -0.55
CA ARG A 161 13.07 -2.79 0.23
C ARG A 161 12.12 -2.65 1.41
N SER A 162 11.17 -3.55 1.50
CA SER A 162 10.18 -3.55 2.57
C SER A 162 10.08 -4.92 3.19
N GLY A 163 9.80 -4.96 4.46
CA GLY A 163 9.63 -6.22 5.15
C GLY A 163 9.25 -6.11 6.60
N SER A 164 8.48 -7.10 7.00
CA SER A 164 8.02 -7.29 8.36
C SER A 164 8.64 -8.55 8.95
N VAL A 165 9.07 -8.45 10.20
CA VAL A 165 9.36 -9.61 11.05
C VAL A 165 8.37 -9.62 12.21
N ALA A 166 7.70 -10.75 12.42
CA ALA A 166 6.74 -10.90 13.50
C ALA A 166 6.77 -12.31 14.07
N ALA A 167 6.65 -12.43 15.40
CA ALA A 167 6.49 -13.71 16.07
C ALA A 167 5.04 -13.89 16.54
N LEU A 168 4.44 -14.99 16.14
CA LEU A 168 3.11 -15.40 16.58
C LEU A 168 3.13 -16.92 16.87
N PRO A 169 2.78 -17.37 18.07
CA PRO A 169 2.76 -18.80 18.39
C PRO A 169 1.94 -19.61 17.40
N GLY A 170 2.53 -20.71 16.90
CA GLY A 170 1.89 -21.58 15.90
C GLY A 170 2.12 -21.19 14.45
N TYR A 171 2.82 -20.06 14.18
CA TYR A 171 3.14 -19.62 12.82
C TYR A 171 4.64 -19.33 12.69
N THR A 172 5.26 -19.85 11.65
CA THR A 172 6.66 -19.55 11.31
C THR A 172 6.79 -18.34 10.38
N SER A 173 5.76 -18.10 9.57
CA SER A 173 5.66 -16.95 8.66
C SER A 173 4.21 -16.71 8.30
N PHE A 174 3.81 -15.45 8.17
CA PHE A 174 2.45 -15.06 7.79
C PHE A 174 2.43 -13.61 7.30
N PRO A 175 1.51 -13.24 6.39
CA PRO A 175 1.38 -11.87 5.93
C PRO A 175 0.76 -10.98 7.03
N LEU A 176 1.27 -9.75 7.16
CA LEU A 176 0.75 -8.74 8.10
C LEU A 176 -0.19 -7.73 7.44
N TYR A 177 -0.45 -7.89 6.15
CA TYR A 177 -1.46 -7.17 5.38
C TYR A 177 -2.44 -8.14 4.73
N SER A 178 -3.36 -7.66 3.89
CA SER A 178 -4.40 -8.52 3.28
C SER A 178 -3.82 -9.77 2.64
N ARG A 179 -4.27 -10.94 3.09
CA ARG A 179 -3.82 -12.24 2.59
C ARG A 179 -4.05 -12.39 1.08
N GLU A 180 -5.16 -11.85 0.56
CA GLU A 180 -5.45 -11.88 -0.88
C GLU A 180 -4.51 -10.96 -1.66
N VAL A 181 -4.22 -9.75 -1.14
CA VAL A 181 -3.26 -8.83 -1.77
C VAL A 181 -1.88 -9.45 -1.75
N PHE A 182 -1.44 -9.97 -0.59
CA PHE A 182 -0.17 -10.69 -0.46
C PHE A 182 0.01 -11.78 -1.52
N LEU A 183 -0.97 -12.68 -1.63
CA LEU A 183 -0.84 -13.78 -2.60
C LEU A 183 -0.89 -13.28 -4.05
N SER A 184 -1.62 -12.20 -4.32
CA SER A 184 -1.61 -11.55 -5.63
C SER A 184 -0.23 -10.97 -5.96
N ASP A 185 0.37 -10.23 -5.03
CA ASP A 185 1.67 -9.56 -5.23
C ASP A 185 2.80 -10.56 -5.49
N VAL A 186 2.82 -11.66 -4.71
CA VAL A 186 3.88 -12.68 -4.82
C VAL A 186 3.71 -13.62 -6.02
N LEU A 187 2.50 -13.77 -6.57
CA LEU A 187 2.22 -14.62 -7.73
C LEU A 187 2.21 -13.85 -9.06
N THR A 188 1.94 -12.55 -9.02
CA THR A 188 1.98 -11.71 -10.23
C THR A 188 3.42 -11.54 -10.68
N PRO A 189 3.76 -11.77 -11.97
CA PRO A 189 5.10 -11.53 -12.48
C PRO A 189 5.54 -10.09 -12.18
N PRO A 190 6.58 -9.89 -11.35
CA PRO A 190 7.07 -8.56 -11.05
C PRO A 190 7.67 -7.90 -12.28
N THR A 191 7.57 -6.59 -12.33
CA THR A 191 8.31 -5.77 -13.30
C THR A 191 9.49 -5.10 -12.60
N VAL A 192 10.57 -4.91 -13.35
CA VAL A 192 11.66 -4.00 -13.00
C VAL A 192 11.75 -2.96 -14.11
N TRP A 193 12.04 -1.71 -13.74
CA TRP A 193 12.45 -0.71 -14.72
C TRP A 193 13.93 -0.86 -14.97
N LEU A 194 14.33 -1.06 -16.23
CA LEU A 194 15.72 -1.20 -16.61
C LEU A 194 15.93 -0.53 -17.96
N ASP A 195 16.88 0.40 -18.01
CA ASP A 195 17.35 1.07 -19.24
C ASP A 195 16.20 1.63 -20.12
N GLY A 196 15.25 2.29 -19.49
CA GLY A 196 14.17 2.97 -20.20
C GLY A 196 12.92 2.12 -20.47
N ALA A 197 12.85 0.88 -19.98
CA ALA A 197 11.71 -0.01 -20.20
C ALA A 197 11.32 -0.84 -18.97
N LEU A 198 10.02 -1.15 -18.87
CA LEU A 198 9.53 -2.15 -17.91
C LEU A 198 9.84 -3.56 -18.45
N GLN A 199 10.50 -4.35 -17.64
CA GLN A 199 10.87 -5.73 -17.97
C GLN A 199 10.29 -6.69 -16.93
N HIS A 200 9.63 -7.75 -17.39
CA HIS A 200 9.11 -8.78 -16.51
C HIS A 200 10.21 -9.67 -15.94
N ARG A 201 9.99 -10.13 -14.74
CA ARG A 201 10.83 -11.12 -14.05
C ARG A 201 9.95 -12.27 -13.53
N PRO A 202 10.53 -13.46 -13.31
CA PRO A 202 9.81 -14.52 -12.63
C PRO A 202 9.38 -14.07 -11.22
N PRO A 203 8.19 -14.50 -10.75
CA PRO A 203 7.77 -14.26 -9.37
C PRO A 203 8.82 -14.72 -8.37
N LEU A 204 9.01 -13.95 -7.30
CA LEU A 204 9.91 -14.27 -6.19
C LEU A 204 11.36 -14.54 -6.60
N SER A 205 11.80 -13.95 -7.72
CA SER A 205 13.17 -14.06 -8.22
C SER A 205 14.12 -13.03 -7.61
N GLU A 206 15.39 -13.08 -8.03
CA GLU A 206 16.47 -12.17 -7.62
C GLU A 206 16.59 -12.02 -6.08
N PRO A 207 16.72 -13.12 -5.31
CA PRO A 207 16.86 -13.03 -3.86
C PRO A 207 18.11 -12.26 -3.45
N GLU A 208 18.01 -11.47 -2.37
CA GLU A 208 19.16 -10.81 -1.76
C GLU A 208 19.04 -10.77 -0.23
N GLU A 209 20.16 -10.81 0.47
CA GLU A 209 20.23 -10.49 1.89
C GLU A 209 20.35 -8.97 2.04
N TYR A 210 19.30 -8.36 2.63
CA TYR A 210 19.25 -6.91 2.78
C TYR A 210 19.38 -6.50 4.26
N PRO A 211 20.29 -5.54 4.58
CA PRO A 211 20.54 -5.11 5.96
C PRO A 211 19.54 -4.03 6.39
N PHE A 212 18.34 -4.45 6.81
CA PHE A 212 17.40 -3.52 7.42
C PHE A 212 17.92 -2.98 8.76
N PRO A 213 17.44 -1.79 9.19
CA PRO A 213 17.75 -1.28 10.51
C PRO A 213 17.22 -2.20 11.64
N PRO A 214 17.85 -2.17 12.82
CA PRO A 214 17.26 -2.84 14.00
C PRO A 214 15.85 -2.29 14.30
N PRO A 215 14.93 -3.12 14.82
CA PRO A 215 15.12 -4.52 15.24
C PRO A 215 14.90 -5.56 14.13
N VAL A 216 14.65 -5.17 12.88
CA VAL A 216 14.43 -6.11 11.76
C VAL A 216 15.73 -6.85 11.40
N GLY A 217 16.84 -6.11 11.24
CA GLY A 217 18.14 -6.69 10.91
C GLY A 217 18.21 -7.27 9.49
N PRO A 218 19.28 -8.05 9.17
CA PRO A 218 19.42 -8.67 7.85
C PRO A 218 18.28 -9.66 7.56
N GLN A 219 17.67 -9.52 6.38
CA GLN A 219 16.56 -10.37 5.94
C GLN A 219 16.68 -10.69 4.46
N ARG A 220 16.12 -11.82 4.06
CA ARG A 220 16.08 -12.23 2.65
C ARG A 220 14.87 -11.65 1.95
N ALA A 221 15.12 -10.83 0.92
CA ALA A 221 14.10 -10.15 0.14
C ALA A 221 14.06 -10.69 -1.30
N TYR A 222 12.87 -10.67 -1.89
CA TYR A 222 12.57 -11.19 -3.23
C TYR A 222 11.79 -10.17 -4.04
N LEU A 223 11.96 -10.20 -5.38
CA LEU A 223 11.12 -9.40 -6.27
C LEU A 223 9.65 -9.83 -6.17
N ILE A 224 8.79 -8.85 -5.95
CA ILE A 224 7.33 -8.98 -6.06
C ILE A 224 6.78 -7.87 -6.96
N SER A 225 5.54 -8.02 -7.42
CA SER A 225 4.89 -6.98 -8.23
C SER A 225 4.54 -5.78 -7.36
N HIS A 226 5.00 -4.58 -7.76
CA HIS A 226 4.76 -3.35 -7.01
C HIS A 226 4.67 -2.12 -7.92
N GLU A 227 3.93 -1.07 -7.48
CA GLU A 227 3.54 0.06 -8.32
C GLU A 227 4.63 1.09 -8.53
N GLU A 228 5.53 1.30 -7.57
CA GLU A 228 6.61 2.29 -7.62
C GLU A 228 7.47 2.11 -8.86
N VAL A 229 7.71 0.84 -9.23
CA VAL A 229 8.49 0.50 -10.43
C VAL A 229 7.86 1.06 -11.71
N LYS A 230 6.52 1.24 -11.71
CA LYS A 230 5.75 1.69 -12.87
C LYS A 230 5.58 3.21 -12.90
N THR A 231 5.54 3.86 -11.74
CA THR A 231 5.20 5.27 -11.62
C THR A 231 6.44 6.16 -11.47
N LEU A 232 7.42 5.78 -10.65
CA LEU A 232 8.63 6.57 -10.43
C LEU A 232 9.36 6.98 -11.73
N PRO A 233 9.59 6.07 -12.70
CA PRO A 233 10.28 6.45 -13.93
C PRO A 233 9.53 7.51 -14.74
N LYS A 234 8.20 7.51 -14.67
CA LYS A 234 7.36 8.44 -15.41
C LYS A 234 7.23 9.80 -14.72
N TYR A 235 7.10 9.80 -13.38
CA TYR A 235 6.71 11.01 -12.64
C TYR A 235 7.87 11.73 -11.96
N LEU A 236 9.08 11.15 -11.90
CA LEU A 236 10.27 11.85 -11.43
C LEU A 236 10.84 12.82 -12.46
N GLY A 237 10.41 12.74 -13.75
CA GLY A 237 10.77 13.69 -14.78
C GLY A 237 12.26 13.70 -15.17
N ARG A 238 12.98 12.61 -14.91
CA ARG A 238 14.41 12.43 -15.23
C ARG A 238 14.73 10.99 -15.63
N PRO A 239 15.79 10.76 -16.40
CA PRO A 239 16.25 9.41 -16.71
C PRO A 239 16.62 8.65 -15.43
N ILE A 240 16.24 7.38 -15.39
CA ILE A 240 16.56 6.45 -14.31
C ILE A 240 17.03 5.14 -14.95
N GLY A 241 18.17 4.63 -14.52
CA GLY A 241 18.71 3.37 -15.04
C GLY A 241 17.90 2.16 -14.56
N ARG A 242 17.66 2.05 -13.25
CA ARG A 242 16.94 0.92 -12.67
C ARG A 242 15.95 1.37 -11.58
N VAL A 243 14.78 0.72 -11.54
CA VAL A 243 13.86 0.77 -10.37
C VAL A 243 13.41 -0.65 -10.08
N ASP A 244 13.55 -1.09 -8.84
CA ASP A 244 13.02 -2.38 -8.38
C ASP A 244 12.48 -2.30 -6.95
N PHE A 245 11.55 -3.22 -6.65
CA PHE A 245 10.96 -3.42 -5.34
C PHE A 245 11.15 -4.86 -4.90
N LYS A 246 11.62 -5.07 -3.67
CA LYS A 246 11.70 -6.40 -3.05
C LYS A 246 11.07 -6.40 -1.67
N TYR A 247 10.45 -7.53 -1.35
CA TYR A 247 9.78 -7.77 -0.07
C TYR A 247 10.43 -8.94 0.67
N VAL A 248 10.51 -8.82 1.99
CA VAL A 248 11.05 -9.87 2.87
C VAL A 248 10.07 -11.03 2.95
N LEU A 249 10.57 -12.22 2.65
CA LEU A 249 9.81 -13.47 2.75
C LEU A 249 10.69 -14.58 3.30
N GLU A 250 10.11 -15.39 4.14
CA GLU A 250 10.77 -16.59 4.66
C GLU A 250 10.99 -17.62 3.54
N PRO A 251 12.20 -18.18 3.34
CA PRO A 251 12.53 -19.04 2.22
C PRO A 251 11.64 -20.28 2.05
N HIS A 252 11.21 -20.92 3.15
CA HIS A 252 10.31 -22.08 3.07
C HIS A 252 8.91 -21.70 2.59
N LEU A 253 8.41 -20.51 2.98
CA LEU A 253 7.14 -19.98 2.46
C LEU A 253 7.24 -19.71 0.95
N VAL A 254 8.35 -19.13 0.49
CA VAL A 254 8.63 -18.91 -0.94
C VAL A 254 8.58 -20.23 -1.71
N GLN A 255 9.29 -21.25 -1.24
CA GLN A 255 9.31 -22.57 -1.88
C GLN A 255 7.91 -23.22 -1.91
N ALA A 256 7.15 -23.11 -0.82
CA ALA A 256 5.78 -23.62 -0.75
C ALA A 256 4.87 -22.94 -1.77
N ILE A 257 4.88 -21.61 -1.83
CA ILE A 257 4.06 -20.83 -2.77
C ILE A 257 4.42 -21.19 -4.22
N LEU A 258 5.70 -21.20 -4.59
CA LEU A 258 6.14 -21.54 -5.95
C LEU A 258 5.76 -22.97 -6.34
N SER A 259 5.86 -23.92 -5.42
CA SER A 259 5.48 -25.32 -5.67
C SER A 259 3.97 -25.47 -5.87
N LEU A 260 3.17 -24.84 -5.01
CA LEU A 260 1.70 -24.89 -5.11
C LEU A 260 1.21 -24.16 -6.38
N ASP A 261 1.84 -23.05 -6.76
CA ASP A 261 1.52 -22.34 -7.98
C ASP A 261 1.85 -23.16 -9.24
N LYS A 262 3.03 -23.79 -9.27
CA LYS A 262 3.45 -24.67 -10.38
C LYS A 262 2.50 -25.86 -10.58
N LEU A 263 1.89 -26.34 -9.49
CA LEU A 263 0.86 -27.40 -9.52
C LEU A 263 -0.53 -26.85 -9.93
N GLY A 264 -0.69 -25.53 -10.13
CA GLY A 264 -1.96 -24.90 -10.44
C GLY A 264 -2.93 -24.79 -9.27
N LEU A 265 -2.51 -25.16 -8.05
CA LEU A 265 -3.38 -25.20 -6.88
C LEU A 265 -3.79 -23.81 -6.38
N LEU A 266 -2.97 -22.77 -6.66
CA LEU A 266 -3.24 -21.39 -6.24
C LEU A 266 -4.05 -20.58 -7.27
N ALA A 267 -4.49 -21.20 -8.38
CA ALA A 267 -5.38 -20.56 -9.34
C ALA A 267 -6.77 -20.33 -8.76
N ASP A 268 -7.38 -19.17 -9.08
CA ASP A 268 -8.71 -18.80 -8.57
C ASP A 268 -9.79 -19.82 -8.96
N ALA A 269 -9.70 -20.39 -10.15
CA ALA A 269 -10.65 -21.36 -10.67
C ALA A 269 -10.43 -22.80 -10.17
N HIS A 270 -9.33 -23.06 -9.43
CA HIS A 270 -9.03 -24.42 -8.96
C HIS A 270 -9.90 -24.79 -7.76
N LEU A 271 -10.84 -25.70 -8.01
CA LEU A 271 -11.73 -26.23 -6.97
C LEU A 271 -11.39 -27.69 -6.68
N ILE A 272 -11.29 -28.04 -5.42
CA ILE A 272 -11.11 -29.41 -4.94
C ILE A 272 -12.37 -29.89 -4.24
N ARG A 273 -12.66 -31.19 -4.37
CA ARG A 273 -13.78 -31.81 -3.65
C ARG A 273 -13.32 -32.25 -2.26
N VAL A 274 -13.99 -31.72 -1.23
CA VAL A 274 -13.79 -32.11 0.17
C VAL A 274 -15.14 -32.66 0.67
N GLY A 275 -15.28 -33.99 0.75
CA GLY A 275 -16.58 -34.61 1.01
C GLY A 275 -17.58 -34.25 -0.10
N ASN A 276 -18.68 -33.63 0.28
CA ASN A 276 -19.74 -33.20 -0.66
C ASN A 276 -19.62 -31.73 -1.10
N GLN A 277 -18.56 -31.01 -0.71
CA GLN A 277 -18.37 -29.59 -1.03
C GLN A 277 -17.25 -29.42 -2.04
N MET A 278 -17.42 -28.42 -2.93
CA MET A 278 -16.35 -27.89 -3.77
C MET A 278 -15.71 -26.71 -3.04
N VAL A 279 -14.41 -26.78 -2.78
CA VAL A 279 -13.64 -25.79 -2.03
C VAL A 279 -12.51 -25.24 -2.89
N SER A 280 -12.34 -23.93 -2.94
CA SER A 280 -11.15 -23.33 -3.53
C SER A 280 -9.93 -23.63 -2.66
N PHE A 281 -8.93 -24.30 -3.23
CA PHE A 281 -7.67 -24.56 -2.52
C PHE A 281 -6.96 -23.25 -2.15
N ARG A 282 -6.95 -22.26 -3.05
CA ARG A 282 -6.43 -20.92 -2.77
C ARG A 282 -7.06 -20.32 -1.50
N ARG A 283 -8.39 -20.37 -1.38
CA ARG A 283 -9.08 -19.85 -0.18
C ARG A 283 -8.73 -20.63 1.08
N ALA A 284 -8.61 -21.95 0.99
CA ALA A 284 -8.20 -22.79 2.12
C ALA A 284 -6.75 -22.47 2.55
N PHE A 285 -5.83 -22.30 1.60
CA PHE A 285 -4.45 -21.91 1.85
C PHE A 285 -4.39 -20.55 2.55
N LEU A 286 -5.11 -19.53 2.05
CA LEU A 286 -5.15 -18.20 2.66
C LEU A 286 -5.79 -18.22 4.06
N ALA A 287 -6.79 -19.07 4.28
CA ALA A 287 -7.45 -19.21 5.58
C ALA A 287 -6.55 -19.87 6.64
N ALA A 288 -5.48 -20.56 6.24
CA ALA A 288 -4.49 -21.11 7.16
C ALA A 288 -3.63 -20.02 7.83
N PHE A 289 -3.54 -18.83 7.26
CA PHE A 289 -2.84 -17.70 7.88
C PHE A 289 -3.76 -16.93 8.85
N PRO A 290 -3.19 -16.26 9.87
CA PRO A 290 -3.97 -15.40 10.74
C PRO A 290 -4.61 -14.24 9.95
N GLU A 291 -5.81 -13.83 10.34
CA GLU A 291 -6.46 -12.65 9.74
C GLU A 291 -5.79 -11.39 10.25
N PRO A 292 -5.19 -10.54 9.38
CA PRO A 292 -4.46 -9.35 9.84
C PRO A 292 -5.30 -8.38 10.67
N SER A 293 -6.61 -8.29 10.38
CA SER A 293 -7.54 -7.45 11.16
C SER A 293 -7.80 -7.98 12.58
N ALA A 294 -7.50 -9.24 12.86
CA ALA A 294 -7.62 -9.86 14.18
C ALA A 294 -6.32 -9.74 15.00
N LEU A 295 -5.20 -9.31 14.40
CA LEU A 295 -3.92 -9.13 15.06
C LEU A 295 -3.91 -7.83 15.88
N VAL A 296 -4.71 -7.79 16.93
CA VAL A 296 -4.87 -6.63 17.82
C VAL A 296 -4.01 -6.74 19.09
N LEU A 297 -3.39 -7.89 19.31
CA LEU A 297 -2.46 -8.10 20.43
C LEU A 297 -1.06 -7.59 20.05
N PRO A 298 -0.24 -7.17 21.03
CA PRO A 298 1.14 -6.84 20.78
C PRO A 298 1.89 -8.05 20.20
N LEU A 299 2.50 -7.87 19.03
CA LEU A 299 3.41 -8.84 18.42
C LEU A 299 4.84 -8.41 18.66
N ASP A 300 5.74 -9.38 18.82
CA ASP A 300 7.17 -9.10 18.75
C ASP A 300 7.58 -8.91 17.30
N GLY A 301 8.49 -7.95 17.07
CA GLY A 301 9.01 -7.64 15.75
C GLY A 301 8.67 -6.23 15.29
N ALA A 302 8.88 -5.99 14.00
CA ALA A 302 8.75 -4.66 13.40
C ALA A 302 8.49 -4.72 11.91
N GLU A 303 7.97 -3.62 11.37
CA GLU A 303 7.92 -3.27 9.95
C GLU A 303 9.09 -2.36 9.62
N SER A 304 9.75 -2.56 8.49
CA SER A 304 10.79 -1.67 7.98
C SER A 304 10.67 -1.45 6.49
N LEU A 305 10.74 -0.18 6.10
CA LEU A 305 10.87 0.27 4.72
C LEU A 305 12.20 0.98 4.56
N SER A 306 12.97 0.58 3.55
CA SER A 306 14.22 1.22 3.13
C SER A 306 14.14 1.62 1.66
N VAL A 307 14.49 2.86 1.36
CA VAL A 307 14.54 3.40 0.00
C VAL A 307 15.97 3.88 -0.26
N GLU A 308 16.65 3.26 -1.21
CA GLU A 308 17.98 3.65 -1.66
C GLU A 308 17.91 4.25 -3.05
N VAL A 309 18.51 5.42 -3.22
CA VAL A 309 18.68 6.07 -4.52
C VAL A 309 20.16 6.28 -4.77
N GLU A 310 20.67 5.57 -5.75
CA GLU A 310 22.06 5.63 -6.21
C GLU A 310 22.17 6.55 -7.43
N GLY A 311 23.20 7.35 -7.49
CA GLY A 311 23.47 8.24 -8.61
C GLY A 311 24.72 9.07 -8.39
N GLN A 312 24.80 10.20 -9.07
CA GLN A 312 25.93 11.11 -8.96
C GLN A 312 25.52 12.49 -8.45
N THR A 313 26.39 13.10 -7.67
CA THR A 313 26.32 14.51 -7.31
C THR A 313 27.72 15.11 -7.22
N GLY A 314 27.96 16.26 -7.88
CA GLY A 314 29.27 16.90 -7.92
C GLY A 314 30.38 15.98 -8.44
N GLY A 315 30.10 15.09 -9.39
CA GLY A 315 31.04 14.12 -9.96
C GLY A 315 31.37 12.91 -9.07
N LYS A 316 30.72 12.77 -7.91
CA LYS A 316 30.88 11.62 -7.02
C LYS A 316 29.67 10.69 -7.11
N ARG A 317 29.90 9.38 -7.07
CA ARG A 317 28.83 8.39 -6.93
C ARG A 317 28.41 8.31 -5.48
N VAL A 318 27.14 8.44 -5.22
CA VAL A 318 26.56 8.41 -3.86
C VAL A 318 25.30 7.56 -3.82
N VAL A 319 24.99 7.08 -2.63
CA VAL A 319 23.70 6.46 -2.30
C VAL A 319 23.07 7.28 -1.19
N HIS A 320 21.90 7.82 -1.45
CA HIS A 320 21.01 8.33 -0.40
C HIS A 320 20.08 7.21 0.04
N ARG A 321 20.02 6.97 1.34
CA ARG A 321 19.14 5.96 1.94
C ARG A 321 18.22 6.60 2.96
N GLY A 322 16.92 6.34 2.83
CA GLY A 322 15.90 6.66 3.82
C GLY A 322 15.35 5.38 4.43
N ASP A 323 15.18 5.35 5.75
CA ASP A 323 14.64 4.22 6.50
C ASP A 323 13.46 4.64 7.37
N VAL A 324 12.40 3.84 7.36
CA VAL A 324 11.27 3.90 8.29
C VAL A 324 11.19 2.55 8.99
N THR A 325 11.27 2.53 10.33
CA THR A 325 11.14 1.29 11.09
C THR A 325 10.26 1.53 12.31
N LEU A 326 9.24 0.69 12.50
CA LEU A 326 8.32 0.77 13.63
C LEU A 326 8.06 -0.61 14.21
N THR A 327 8.13 -0.75 15.53
CA THR A 327 7.79 -2.03 16.18
C THR A 327 6.29 -2.25 16.22
N HIS A 328 5.88 -3.54 16.17
CA HIS A 328 4.46 -3.89 16.30
C HIS A 328 3.90 -3.50 17.67
N GLN A 329 4.70 -3.57 18.74
CA GLN A 329 4.29 -3.12 20.08
C GLN A 329 3.98 -1.62 20.09
N GLU A 330 4.80 -0.79 19.42
CA GLU A 330 4.53 0.65 19.36
C GLU A 330 3.25 0.96 18.58
N ALA A 331 3.05 0.32 17.42
CA ALA A 331 1.81 0.45 16.65
C ALA A 331 0.59 0.00 17.44
N ASN A 332 0.73 -1.10 18.20
CA ASN A 332 -0.33 -1.62 19.05
C ASN A 332 -0.68 -0.64 20.19
N ARG A 333 0.31 -0.06 20.86
CA ARG A 333 0.07 0.98 21.90
C ARG A 333 -0.66 2.18 21.34
N ARG A 334 -0.34 2.59 20.11
CA ARG A 334 -0.94 3.77 19.46
C ARG A 334 -2.38 3.51 19.01
N ARG A 335 -2.65 2.36 18.37
CA ARG A 335 -3.91 2.11 17.66
C ARG A 335 -4.43 0.67 17.71
N SER A 336 -3.93 -0.17 18.61
CA SER A 336 -4.31 -1.60 18.72
C SER A 336 -4.26 -2.31 17.36
N THR A 337 -3.11 -2.20 16.67
CA THR A 337 -2.88 -2.72 15.33
C THR A 337 -1.42 -3.11 15.11
N THR A 338 -1.08 -3.71 13.97
CA THR A 338 0.31 -4.01 13.58
C THR A 338 1.00 -2.78 13.00
N ALA A 339 2.34 -2.79 12.94
CA ALA A 339 3.11 -1.71 12.32
C ALA A 339 2.79 -1.56 10.83
N ALA A 340 2.63 -2.66 10.09
CA ALA A 340 2.25 -2.64 8.68
C ALA A 340 0.91 -1.91 8.46
N SER A 341 -0.14 -2.31 9.20
CA SER A 341 -1.45 -1.64 9.11
C SER A 341 -1.41 -0.19 9.56
N TYR A 342 -0.60 0.14 10.58
CA TYR A 342 -0.48 1.50 11.10
C TYR A 342 0.21 2.44 10.12
N LEU A 343 1.39 2.06 9.65
CA LEU A 343 2.16 2.87 8.72
C LEU A 343 1.43 3.09 7.39
N GLY A 344 0.79 2.04 6.85
CA GLY A 344 -0.06 2.16 5.67
C GLY A 344 -1.25 3.10 5.89
N ALA A 345 -1.94 3.00 7.03
CA ALA A 345 -3.04 3.89 7.39
C ALA A 345 -2.59 5.35 7.55
N VAL A 346 -1.39 5.58 8.07
CA VAL A 346 -0.82 6.94 8.17
C VAL A 346 -0.54 7.52 6.79
N GLY A 347 -0.02 6.76 5.84
CA GLY A 347 0.14 7.22 4.45
C GLY A 347 -1.19 7.72 3.87
N VAL A 348 -2.25 6.91 4.01
CA VAL A 348 -3.61 7.29 3.57
C VAL A 348 -4.15 8.50 4.34
N ALA A 349 -3.90 8.60 5.64
CA ALA A 349 -4.32 9.75 6.44
C ALA A 349 -3.61 11.04 5.99
N ILE A 350 -2.31 10.98 5.66
CA ILE A 350 -1.57 12.10 5.09
C ILE A 350 -2.18 12.51 3.74
N GLY A 351 -2.44 11.55 2.83
CA GLY A 351 -3.14 11.82 1.58
C GLY A 351 -4.48 12.51 1.78
N THR A 352 -5.25 12.07 2.79
CA THR A 352 -6.54 12.68 3.18
C THR A 352 -6.36 14.14 3.61
N VAL A 353 -5.35 14.43 4.41
CA VAL A 353 -5.01 15.80 4.86
C VAL A 353 -4.63 16.68 3.68
N LEU A 354 -3.80 16.19 2.75
CA LEU A 354 -3.37 16.95 1.59
C LEU A 354 -4.54 17.25 0.63
N ILE A 355 -5.49 16.34 0.45
CA ILE A 355 -6.73 16.61 -0.30
C ILE A 355 -7.55 17.68 0.40
N ALA A 356 -7.73 17.57 1.73
CA ALA A 356 -8.49 18.53 2.52
C ALA A 356 -7.92 19.95 2.45
N ASP A 357 -6.60 20.07 2.53
CA ASP A 357 -5.88 21.34 2.49
C ASP A 357 -5.64 21.87 1.05
N ARG A 358 -6.15 21.14 0.04
CA ARG A 358 -5.90 21.43 -1.40
C ARG A 358 -4.41 21.53 -1.73
N ALA A 359 -3.61 20.68 -1.08
CA ALA A 359 -2.15 20.64 -1.21
C ALA A 359 -1.69 19.51 -2.15
N THR A 360 -2.52 19.14 -3.09
CA THR A 360 -2.25 18.19 -4.18
C THR A 360 -1.93 18.95 -5.47
N PRO A 361 -1.41 18.29 -6.52
CA PRO A 361 -1.11 18.95 -7.80
C PRO A 361 -2.32 19.58 -8.52
N GLY A 362 -3.54 19.37 -8.03
CA GLY A 362 -4.78 19.87 -8.58
C GLY A 362 -5.71 18.74 -9.05
N PRO A 363 -6.76 19.09 -9.83
CA PRO A 363 -7.67 18.08 -10.37
C PRO A 363 -6.98 17.11 -11.32
N GLY A 364 -7.29 15.81 -11.20
CA GLY A 364 -6.68 14.72 -11.96
C GLY A 364 -6.47 13.47 -11.12
N VAL A 365 -5.68 12.52 -11.64
CA VAL A 365 -5.25 11.32 -10.93
C VAL A 365 -3.73 11.38 -10.73
N HIS A 366 -3.29 11.30 -9.49
CA HIS A 366 -1.91 11.56 -9.10
C HIS A 366 -1.34 10.42 -8.24
N PRO A 367 -0.20 9.82 -8.60
CA PRO A 367 0.54 8.95 -7.71
C PRO A 367 1.33 9.78 -6.67
N ALA A 368 1.77 9.13 -5.59
CA ALA A 368 2.32 9.79 -4.41
C ALA A 368 3.58 10.63 -4.67
N GLU A 369 4.44 10.23 -5.60
CA GLU A 369 5.66 10.98 -5.96
C GLU A 369 5.39 12.34 -6.62
N THR A 370 4.16 12.65 -6.97
CA THR A 370 3.78 13.98 -7.47
C THR A 370 3.53 14.99 -6.36
N LEU A 371 3.38 14.54 -5.12
CA LEU A 371 3.13 15.36 -3.94
C LEU A 371 4.38 16.14 -3.53
N ASP A 372 4.20 17.28 -2.88
CA ASP A 372 5.30 18.05 -2.26
C ASP A 372 5.88 17.27 -1.07
N PRO A 373 7.15 16.80 -1.14
CA PRO A 373 7.76 16.04 -0.06
C PRO A 373 7.79 16.78 1.28
N ALA A 374 7.98 18.10 1.27
CA ALA A 374 8.05 18.88 2.50
C ALA A 374 6.71 18.83 3.26
N ARG A 375 5.58 18.86 2.55
CA ARG A 375 4.26 18.74 3.16
C ARG A 375 3.99 17.34 3.67
N VAL A 376 4.34 16.30 2.90
CA VAL A 376 4.19 14.90 3.31
C VAL A 376 4.99 14.62 4.58
N PHE A 377 6.26 15.02 4.62
CA PHE A 377 7.11 14.76 5.79
C PHE A 377 6.79 15.62 7.00
N LYS A 378 6.22 16.82 6.79
CA LYS A 378 5.65 17.61 7.90
C LYS A 378 4.52 16.84 8.60
N GLU A 379 3.60 16.28 7.83
CA GLU A 379 2.49 15.49 8.38
C GLU A 379 2.96 14.15 9.00
N TRP A 380 4.01 13.54 8.44
CA TRP A 380 4.67 12.36 9.00
C TRP A 380 5.30 12.67 10.36
N ALA A 381 6.09 13.74 10.45
CA ALA A 381 6.74 14.18 11.68
C ALA A 381 5.75 14.61 12.77
N ALA A 382 4.62 15.24 12.38
CA ALA A 382 3.55 15.62 13.30
C ALA A 382 2.92 14.40 14.02
N ARG A 383 3.07 13.19 13.46
CA ARG A 383 2.63 11.93 14.06
C ARG A 383 3.73 11.25 14.87
N ALA A 384 4.87 11.92 15.07
CA ALA A 384 6.03 11.39 15.79
C ALA A 384 6.45 10.00 15.28
N LEU A 385 6.47 9.82 13.95
CA LEU A 385 6.93 8.59 13.31
C LEU A 385 8.41 8.67 12.97
N PRO A 386 9.16 7.58 13.16
CA PRO A 386 10.58 7.53 12.84
C PRO A 386 10.80 7.64 11.33
N MET A 387 11.83 8.36 10.93
CA MET A 387 12.40 8.37 9.60
C MET A 387 13.87 8.78 9.72
N ALA A 388 14.76 7.94 9.25
CA ALA A 388 16.19 8.19 9.25
C ALA A 388 16.71 8.37 7.82
N TRP A 389 17.68 9.24 7.65
CA TRP A 389 18.36 9.47 6.37
C TRP A 389 19.86 9.29 6.54
N SER A 390 20.49 8.67 5.58
CA SER A 390 21.93 8.52 5.49
C SER A 390 22.41 8.71 4.06
N GLU A 391 23.68 9.09 3.93
CA GLU A 391 24.38 9.23 2.67
C GLU A 391 25.67 8.43 2.72
N ARG A 392 25.98 7.73 1.65
CA ARG A 392 27.23 6.97 1.50
C ARG A 392 27.85 7.27 0.15
N VAL A 393 29.08 7.78 0.17
CA VAL A 393 29.89 7.93 -1.05
C VAL A 393 30.44 6.57 -1.44
N LEU A 394 30.25 6.18 -2.70
CA LEU A 394 30.79 4.95 -3.25
C LEU A 394 32.23 5.17 -3.68
N ALA A 395 33.12 4.22 -3.38
CA ALA A 395 34.46 4.22 -3.95
C ALA A 395 34.35 4.12 -5.49
N GLY A 396 35.14 4.92 -6.18
CA GLY A 396 35.21 4.93 -7.64
C GLY A 396 35.86 3.65 -8.20
#